data_f62b51f859f16065055b3f73fb8b3c21
#
_entry.id   f62b51f859f16065055b3f73fb8b3c21
#
_cell.length_a   1.000
_cell.length_b   1.000
_cell.length_c   1.000
_cell.angle_alpha   90.00
_cell.angle_beta   90.00
_cell.angle_gamma   90.00
#
_symmetry.space_group_name_H-M   'P 1'
#
loop_
_entity.id
_entity.type
_entity.pdbx_description
1 polymer ?
#
loop_
_entity_poly.entity_id
_entity_poly.type
_entity_poly.pdbx_seq_one_letter_code
_entity_poly.pdbx_strand_id
1 'polypeptide(L)'
;MKIIIFGLGNFGMSLALSLTETGNEVIGVDKQMDKVNLIKDKISLAICMDSTNEFAYEALPLKDADKVIVAIGENEGAAIITTAIIKKLCNAKIIS
;
A
#
# COMPACT_ATOMS: atom_id res chain seq x y z
N MET A 1 -2.02 14.78 -0.44
CA MET A 1 -2.32 13.73 -1.43
C MET A 1 -2.81 12.46 -0.74
N LYS A 2 -3.54 11.64 -1.44
CA LYS A 2 -3.91 10.30 -0.99
C LYS A 2 -2.92 9.30 -1.59
N ILE A 3 -2.21 8.58 -0.73
CA ILE A 3 -1.13 7.67 -1.13
C ILE A 3 -1.40 6.29 -0.55
N ILE A 4 -1.33 5.27 -1.40
CA ILE A 4 -1.48 3.87 -0.95
C ILE A 4 -0.11 3.21 -1.03
N ILE A 5 0.31 2.56 0.05
CA ILE A 5 1.60 1.87 0.13
C ILE A 5 1.34 0.38 0.31
N PHE A 6 1.81 -0.42 -0.63
CA PHE A 6 1.76 -1.88 -0.57
C PHE A 6 3.09 -2.39 -0.03
N GLY A 7 3.04 -3.01 1.13
CA GLY A 7 4.22 -3.51 1.81
C GLY A 7 4.62 -2.62 2.99
N LEU A 8 4.52 -3.17 4.21
CA LEU A 8 4.82 -2.46 5.44
C LEU A 8 6.02 -3.08 6.16
N GLY A 9 7.04 -3.47 5.39
CA GLY A 9 8.34 -3.81 5.94
C GLY A 9 9.06 -2.55 6.41
N ASN A 10 10.34 -2.63 6.71
CA ASN A 10 11.08 -1.49 7.26
C ASN A 10 10.98 -0.25 6.38
N PHE A 11 11.16 -0.41 5.08
CA PHE A 11 11.10 0.72 4.15
C PHE A 11 9.68 1.27 4.02
N GLY A 12 8.70 0.41 3.77
CA GLY A 12 7.31 0.84 3.59
C GLY A 12 6.76 1.50 4.84
N MET A 13 7.07 0.97 6.01
CA MET A 13 6.63 1.54 7.29
C MET A 13 7.23 2.92 7.53
N SER A 14 8.54 3.07 7.33
CA SER A 14 9.21 4.37 7.47
C SER A 14 8.63 5.40 6.52
N LEU A 15 8.39 4.99 5.28
CA LEU A 15 7.83 5.87 4.26
C LEU A 15 6.40 6.29 4.61
N ALA A 16 5.58 5.35 5.08
CA ALA A 16 4.20 5.63 5.49
C ALA A 16 4.15 6.67 6.60
N LEU A 17 5.02 6.54 7.60
CA LEU A 17 5.08 7.48 8.71
C LEU A 17 5.55 8.86 8.25
N SER A 18 6.59 8.91 7.44
CA SER A 18 7.12 10.16 6.89
C SER A 18 6.09 10.92 6.07
N LEU A 19 5.39 10.21 5.20
CA LEU A 19 4.37 10.83 4.34
C LEU A 19 3.18 11.33 5.15
N THR A 20 2.82 10.63 6.22
CA THR A 20 1.76 11.06 7.12
C THR A 20 2.17 12.36 7.84
N GLU A 21 3.42 12.45 8.28
CA GLU A 21 3.93 13.64 8.95
C GLU A 21 3.93 14.88 8.05
N THR A 22 4.07 14.68 6.76
CA THR A 22 4.06 15.78 5.79
C THR A 22 2.68 16.10 5.25
N GLY A 23 1.62 15.62 5.91
CA GLY A 23 0.26 16.03 5.61
C GLY A 23 -0.49 15.19 4.60
N ASN A 24 0.05 14.03 4.21
CA ASN A 24 -0.61 13.15 3.27
C ASN A 24 -1.55 12.17 3.98
N GLU A 25 -2.61 11.78 3.29
CA GLU A 25 -3.49 10.72 3.74
C GLU A 25 -2.87 9.40 3.23
N VAL A 26 -2.42 8.55 4.16
CA VAL A 26 -1.70 7.33 3.82
C VAL A 26 -2.53 6.10 4.16
N ILE A 27 -2.66 5.21 3.20
CA ILE A 27 -3.27 3.89 3.37
C ILE A 27 -2.16 2.87 3.21
N GLY A 28 -1.92 2.07 4.25
CA GLY A 28 -0.91 1.02 4.23
C GLY A 28 -1.56 -0.36 4.07
N VAL A 29 -0.95 -1.20 3.26
CA VAL A 29 -1.45 -2.55 2.97
C VAL A 29 -0.33 -3.56 3.19
N ASP A 30 -0.61 -4.61 3.94
CA ASP A 30 0.32 -5.73 4.12
C ASP A 30 -0.48 -7.01 4.37
N LYS A 31 0.07 -8.15 3.97
CA LYS A 31 -0.59 -9.43 4.22
C LYS A 31 -0.40 -9.93 5.65
N GLN A 32 0.57 -9.39 6.37
CA GLN A 32 0.86 -9.79 7.74
C GLN A 32 0.17 -8.86 8.71
N MET A 33 -0.75 -9.40 9.49
CA MET A 33 -1.54 -8.63 10.44
C MET A 33 -0.69 -7.96 11.52
N ASP A 34 0.41 -8.57 11.93
CA ASP A 34 1.30 -7.97 12.93
C ASP A 34 1.88 -6.63 12.45
N LYS A 35 2.21 -6.53 11.17
CA LYS A 35 2.70 -5.28 10.58
C LYS A 35 1.60 -4.23 10.50
N VAL A 36 0.40 -4.64 10.13
CA VAL A 36 -0.77 -3.75 10.10
C VAL A 36 -1.03 -3.18 11.51
N ASN A 37 -0.99 -4.04 12.52
CA ASN A 37 -1.24 -3.64 13.91
C ASN A 37 -0.21 -2.64 14.44
N LEU A 38 1.04 -2.69 13.95
CA LEU A 38 2.07 -1.76 14.40
C LEU A 38 1.83 -0.32 13.94
N ILE A 39 1.12 -0.13 12.83
CA ILE A 39 1.02 1.18 12.19
C ILE A 39 -0.41 1.73 12.12
N LYS A 40 -1.42 0.91 12.35
CA LYS A 40 -2.82 1.29 12.10
C LYS A 40 -3.27 2.56 12.82
N ASP A 41 -2.69 2.86 13.98
CA ASP A 41 -3.06 4.06 14.76
C ASP A 41 -2.24 5.29 14.37
N LYS A 42 -1.31 5.15 13.45
CA LYS A 42 -0.35 6.21 13.08
C LYS A 42 -0.55 6.74 11.66
N ILE A 43 -1.36 6.07 10.86
CA ILE A 43 -1.69 6.48 9.50
C ILE A 43 -3.21 6.51 9.32
N SER A 44 -3.68 6.98 8.18
CA SER A 44 -5.12 7.15 7.94
C SER A 44 -5.87 5.83 7.97
N LEU A 45 -5.31 4.79 7.37
CA LEU A 45 -5.93 3.46 7.31
C LEU A 45 -4.86 2.41 7.07
N ALA A 46 -4.97 1.27 7.75
CA ALA A 46 -4.10 0.12 7.50
C ALA A 46 -4.97 -1.11 7.26
N ILE A 47 -4.68 -1.82 6.19
CA ILE A 47 -5.50 -2.96 5.74
C ILE A 47 -4.64 -4.20 5.61
N CYS A 48 -5.13 -5.31 6.19
CA CYS A 48 -4.49 -6.62 6.03
C CYS A 48 -5.13 -7.31 4.82
N MET A 49 -4.36 -7.45 3.75
CA MET A 49 -4.82 -8.18 2.58
C MET A 49 -3.65 -8.69 1.76
N ASP A 50 -3.90 -9.73 0.98
CA ASP A 50 -2.93 -10.23 0.01
C ASP A 50 -3.06 -9.44 -1.30
N SER A 51 -2.06 -8.64 -1.60
CA SER A 51 -2.08 -7.78 -2.79
C SER A 51 -1.93 -8.53 -4.11
N THR A 52 -1.67 -9.83 -4.07
CA THR A 52 -1.67 -10.67 -5.27
C THR A 52 -3.04 -11.24 -5.59
N ASN A 53 -4.02 -11.00 -4.75
CA ASN A 53 -5.40 -11.41 -4.95
C ASN A 53 -6.23 -10.22 -5.44
N GLU A 54 -6.56 -10.23 -6.73
CA GLU A 54 -7.27 -9.11 -7.34
C GLU A 54 -8.62 -8.82 -6.70
N PHE A 55 -9.33 -9.85 -6.23
CA PHE A 55 -10.63 -9.67 -5.58
C PHE A 55 -10.54 -8.87 -4.28
N ALA A 56 -9.42 -8.92 -3.59
CA ALA A 56 -9.25 -8.19 -2.34
C ALA A 56 -9.22 -6.66 -2.56
N TYR A 57 -8.95 -6.21 -3.77
CA TYR A 57 -8.86 -4.79 -4.09
C TYR A 57 -10.19 -4.05 -4.01
N GLU A 58 -11.32 -4.76 -3.96
CA GLU A 58 -12.63 -4.13 -3.78
C GLU A 58 -12.71 -3.35 -2.46
N ALA A 59 -11.91 -3.75 -1.46
CA ALA A 59 -11.87 -3.07 -0.17
C ALA A 59 -11.04 -1.79 -0.18
N LEU A 60 -10.30 -1.53 -1.26
CA LEU A 60 -9.38 -0.39 -1.36
C LEU A 60 -9.98 0.75 -2.18
N PRO A 61 -9.84 2.02 -1.73
CA PRO A 61 -10.21 3.19 -2.53
C PRO A 61 -9.13 3.50 -3.57
N LEU A 62 -8.79 2.52 -4.41
CA LEU A 62 -7.67 2.62 -5.34
C LEU A 62 -7.85 3.73 -6.37
N LYS A 63 -9.09 3.94 -6.82
CA LYS A 63 -9.38 4.97 -7.82
C LYS A 63 -9.19 6.40 -7.30
N ASP A 64 -9.25 6.58 -5.99
CA ASP A 64 -9.09 7.88 -5.37
C ASP A 64 -7.63 8.20 -5.05
N ALA A 65 -6.73 7.26 -5.25
CA ALA A 65 -5.32 7.45 -4.92
C ALA A 65 -4.63 8.35 -5.92
N ASP A 66 -3.84 9.27 -5.42
CA ASP A 66 -2.98 10.12 -6.27
C ASP A 66 -1.70 9.37 -6.65
N LYS A 67 -1.17 8.60 -5.73
CA LYS A 67 0.04 7.80 -5.95
C LYS A 67 -0.10 6.44 -5.28
N VAL A 68 0.54 5.44 -5.88
CA VAL A 68 0.61 4.09 -5.32
C VAL A 68 2.08 3.71 -5.26
N ILE A 69 2.53 3.26 -4.10
CA ILE A 69 3.91 2.85 -3.88
C ILE A 69 3.93 1.35 -3.59
N VAL A 70 4.70 0.60 -4.38
CA VAL A 70 4.88 -0.84 -4.18
C VAL A 70 6.22 -1.05 -3.50
N ALA A 71 6.19 -1.31 -2.20
CA ALA A 71 7.37 -1.47 -1.35
C ALA A 71 7.51 -2.91 -0.85
N ILE A 72 7.16 -3.87 -1.68
CA ILE A 72 7.26 -5.30 -1.37
C ILE A 72 8.67 -5.76 -1.73
N GLY A 73 9.57 -5.79 -0.75
CA GLY A 73 10.98 -6.09 -0.99
C GLY A 73 11.34 -7.56 -0.87
N GLU A 74 10.49 -8.36 -0.22
CA GLU A 74 10.84 -9.75 0.12
C GLU A 74 10.50 -10.75 -0.98
N ASN A 75 9.62 -10.38 -1.90
CA ASN A 75 9.13 -11.29 -2.94
C ASN A 75 8.91 -10.52 -4.23
N GLU A 76 9.85 -10.66 -5.16
CA GLU A 76 9.77 -9.97 -6.46
C GLU A 76 8.55 -10.39 -7.28
N GLY A 77 8.17 -11.67 -7.21
CA GLY A 77 6.98 -12.15 -7.88
C GLY A 77 5.71 -11.46 -7.39
N ALA A 78 5.58 -11.30 -6.08
CA ALA A 78 4.44 -10.59 -5.49
C ALA A 78 4.43 -9.13 -5.91
N ALA A 79 5.60 -8.47 -5.95
CA ALA A 79 5.71 -7.07 -6.37
C ALA A 79 5.27 -6.90 -7.83
N ILE A 80 5.67 -7.81 -8.70
CA ILE A 80 5.30 -7.77 -10.12
C ILE A 80 3.80 -7.97 -10.30
N ILE A 81 3.23 -8.98 -9.64
CA ILE A 81 1.79 -9.27 -9.72
C ILE A 81 0.98 -8.09 -9.18
N THR A 82 1.37 -7.56 -8.02
CA THR A 82 0.71 -6.40 -7.42
C THR A 82 0.70 -5.20 -8.36
N THR A 83 1.85 -4.89 -8.95
CA THR A 83 1.99 -3.78 -9.90
C THR A 83 1.08 -3.98 -11.12
N ALA A 84 1.02 -5.19 -11.65
CA ALA A 84 0.18 -5.50 -12.80
C ALA A 84 -1.32 -5.31 -12.48
N ILE A 85 -1.76 -5.74 -11.30
CA ILE A 85 -3.15 -5.56 -10.87
C ILE A 85 -3.48 -4.07 -10.73
N ILE A 86 -2.60 -3.30 -10.10
CA ILE A 86 -2.81 -1.85 -9.91
C ILE A 86 -2.94 -1.15 -11.25
N LYS A 87 -2.06 -1.45 -12.20
CA LYS A 87 -2.11 -0.86 -13.54
C LYS A 87 -3.41 -1.15 -14.26
N LYS A 88 -3.96 -2.34 -14.06
CA LYS A 88 -5.23 -2.74 -14.64
C LYS A 88 -6.41 -1.97 -14.02
N LEU A 89 -6.36 -1.70 -12.73
CA LEU A 89 -7.49 -1.18 -11.97
C LEU A 89 -7.53 0.34 -11.83
N CYS A 90 -6.41 1.03 -12.02
CA CYS A 90 -6.40 2.49 -11.85
C CYS A 90 -5.33 3.17 -12.71
N ASN A 91 -5.42 4.51 -12.78
CA ASN A 91 -4.50 5.35 -13.53
C ASN A 91 -3.55 6.14 -12.63
N ALA A 92 -3.47 5.82 -11.35
CA ALA A 92 -2.58 6.51 -10.42
C ALA A 92 -1.12 6.30 -10.81
N LYS A 93 -0.28 7.26 -10.43
CA LYS A 93 1.16 7.11 -10.62
C LYS A 93 1.68 6.01 -9.71
N ILE A 94 2.35 5.03 -10.28
CA ILE A 94 2.90 3.88 -9.53
C ILE A 94 4.40 4.08 -9.38
N ILE A 95 4.87 3.92 -8.15
CA ILE A 95 6.29 3.95 -7.78
C ILE A 95 6.62 2.59 -7.17
N SER A 96 7.58 1.91 -7.72
CA SER A 96 7.99 0.61 -7.18
C SER A 96 9.50 0.51 -7.02
#